data_a1a48a66f2736935c2c538b91914e574
#
_entry.id   a1a48a66f2736935c2c538b91914e574
#
_cell.length_a   1.000
_cell.length_b   1.000
_cell.length_c   1.000
_cell.angle_alpha   90.00
_cell.angle_beta   90.00
_cell.angle_gamma   90.00
#
_symmetry.space_group_name_H-M   'P 1'
#
loop_
_entity.id
_entity.type
_entity.pdbx_description
1 polymer ?
#
loop_
_entity_poly.entity_id
_entity_poly.type
_entity_poly.pdbx_seq_one_letter_code
_entity_poly.pdbx_strand_id
1 'polypeptide(L)'
;MASVTVTSDIDAAPEQVWAVLANPSTWGDWVEIHQGFAGEAPAQFFPGGAFVQRVRVLNMPADVRWNVVGLQAPVRLELEGAGPMGIALRAEYGIEQKGSKSMVTGRMEFKGAAVMMVGPQLETEVGNSLRGSLAKLKALVEA
;
A
#
# COMPACT_ATOMS: atom_id res chain seq x y z
N MET A 1 12.88 13.42 -3.62
CA MET A 1 12.14 12.16 -3.44
C MET A 1 11.73 12.01 -1.99
N ALA A 2 10.48 11.64 -1.75
CA ALA A 2 9.99 11.32 -0.42
C ALA A 2 9.78 9.81 -0.32
N SER A 3 10.17 9.19 0.77
CA SER A 3 9.94 7.77 0.99
C SER A 3 9.66 7.46 2.46
N VAL A 4 8.83 6.44 2.67
CA VAL A 4 8.44 5.98 4.01
C VAL A 4 8.49 4.46 4.02
N THR A 5 9.05 3.90 5.09
CA THR A 5 9.07 2.46 5.33
C THR A 5 8.59 2.18 6.75
N VAL A 6 7.64 1.26 6.88
CA VAL A 6 7.07 0.86 8.17
C VAL A 6 7.03 -0.66 8.24
N THR A 7 7.32 -1.23 9.40
CA THR A 7 7.22 -2.67 9.63
C THR A 7 6.23 -2.97 10.74
N SER A 8 5.64 -4.16 10.70
CA SER A 8 4.74 -4.65 11.73
C SER A 8 4.85 -6.17 11.86
N ASP A 9 4.88 -6.65 13.09
CA ASP A 9 4.83 -8.09 13.36
C ASP A 9 3.37 -8.53 13.45
N ILE A 10 3.03 -9.61 12.74
CA ILE A 10 1.68 -10.17 12.73
C ILE A 10 1.75 -11.63 13.17
N ASP A 11 0.94 -12.00 14.14
CA ASP A 11 0.90 -13.35 14.68
C ASP A 11 0.06 -14.27 13.79
N ALA A 12 0.58 -14.54 12.61
CA ALA A 12 -0.02 -15.40 11.61
C ALA A 12 1.03 -15.80 10.57
N ALA A 13 0.78 -16.91 9.89
CA ALA A 13 1.66 -17.37 8.80
C ALA A 13 1.58 -16.42 7.60
N PRO A 14 2.64 -16.33 6.76
CA PRO A 14 2.64 -15.46 5.59
C PRO A 14 1.43 -15.66 4.65
N GLU A 15 0.97 -16.88 4.47
CA GLU A 15 -0.17 -17.18 3.60
C GLU A 15 -1.47 -16.54 4.13
N GLN A 16 -1.64 -16.49 5.45
CA GLN A 16 -2.80 -15.86 6.07
C GLN A 16 -2.76 -14.34 5.93
N VAL A 17 -1.58 -13.75 6.08
CA VAL A 17 -1.39 -12.32 5.88
C VAL A 17 -1.64 -11.96 4.42
N TRP A 18 -1.08 -12.75 3.51
CA TRP A 18 -1.21 -12.54 2.07
C TRP A 18 -2.66 -12.58 1.61
N ALA A 19 -3.45 -13.51 2.15
CA ALA A 19 -4.85 -13.66 1.78
C ALA A 19 -5.67 -12.38 2.01
N VAL A 20 -5.28 -11.56 2.98
CA VAL A 20 -5.91 -10.26 3.25
C VAL A 20 -5.21 -9.15 2.47
N LEU A 21 -3.89 -9.05 2.59
CA LEU A 21 -3.11 -7.96 1.99
C LEU A 21 -3.26 -7.90 0.47
N ALA A 22 -3.21 -9.04 -0.19
CA ALA A 22 -3.27 -9.11 -1.65
C ALA A 22 -4.68 -9.19 -2.21
N ASN A 23 -5.70 -9.05 -1.38
CA ASN A 23 -7.08 -9.05 -1.81
C ASN A 23 -7.61 -7.62 -1.91
N PRO A 24 -7.84 -7.09 -3.12
CA PRO A 24 -8.30 -5.70 -3.29
C PRO A 24 -9.58 -5.38 -2.52
N SER A 25 -10.48 -6.36 -2.34
CA SER A 25 -11.74 -6.12 -1.64
C SER A 25 -11.57 -5.81 -0.16
N THR A 26 -10.40 -6.10 0.43
CA THR A 26 -10.12 -5.80 1.84
C THR A 26 -9.51 -4.42 2.04
N TRP A 27 -9.08 -3.75 0.97
CA TRP A 27 -8.32 -2.50 1.10
C TRP A 27 -9.11 -1.40 1.81
N GLY A 28 -10.41 -1.35 1.65
CA GLY A 28 -11.24 -0.41 2.40
C GLY A 28 -11.23 -0.64 3.90
N ASP A 29 -10.84 -1.82 4.34
CA ASP A 29 -10.83 -2.19 5.76
C ASP A 29 -9.51 -1.89 6.46
N TRP A 30 -8.40 -1.74 5.71
CA TRP A 30 -7.11 -1.54 6.36
C TRP A 30 -6.23 -0.44 5.74
N VAL A 31 -6.33 -0.16 4.44
CA VAL A 31 -5.52 0.88 3.79
C VAL A 31 -6.09 2.26 4.09
N GLU A 32 -5.45 3.01 4.98
CA GLU A 32 -6.03 4.26 5.52
C GLU A 32 -6.27 5.34 4.48
N ILE A 33 -5.39 5.47 3.50
CA ILE A 33 -5.57 6.48 2.45
C ILE A 33 -6.61 6.09 1.40
N HIS A 34 -7.05 4.82 1.41
CA HIS A 34 -7.97 4.29 0.41
C HIS A 34 -9.39 4.86 0.58
N GLN A 35 -9.92 5.47 -0.49
CA GLN A 35 -11.29 5.97 -0.54
C GLN A 35 -12.19 5.10 -1.40
N GLY A 36 -11.60 4.29 -2.27
CA GLY A 36 -12.31 3.41 -3.19
C GLY A 36 -11.53 3.21 -4.47
N PHE A 37 -12.13 2.49 -5.40
CA PHE A 37 -11.58 2.35 -6.74
C PHE A 37 -12.39 3.20 -7.70
N ALA A 38 -11.72 3.88 -8.63
CA ALA A 38 -12.37 4.61 -9.69
C ALA A 38 -12.65 3.64 -10.84
N GLY A 39 -13.90 3.59 -11.28
CA GLY A 39 -14.32 2.60 -12.26
C GLY A 39 -14.47 1.23 -11.63
N GLU A 40 -14.13 0.18 -12.38
CA GLU A 40 -14.25 -1.20 -11.91
C GLU A 40 -13.13 -1.55 -10.95
N ALA A 41 -13.48 -2.05 -9.76
CA ALA A 41 -12.50 -2.52 -8.80
C ALA A 41 -11.87 -3.83 -9.29
N PRO A 42 -10.55 -4.01 -9.13
CA PRO A 42 -9.92 -5.27 -9.51
C PRO A 42 -10.44 -6.40 -8.62
N ALA A 43 -10.73 -7.55 -9.22
CA ALA A 43 -11.13 -8.73 -8.47
C ALA A 43 -9.94 -9.35 -7.74
N GLN A 44 -8.77 -9.29 -8.37
CA GLN A 44 -7.52 -9.77 -7.81
C GLN A 44 -6.37 -9.04 -8.49
N PHE A 45 -5.20 -9.03 -7.85
CA PHE A 45 -3.99 -8.52 -8.48
C PHE A 45 -3.37 -9.60 -9.35
N PHE A 46 -2.81 -9.19 -10.49
CA PHE A 46 -2.06 -10.07 -11.38
C PHE A 46 -0.94 -9.26 -12.05
N PRO A 47 0.17 -9.90 -12.45
CA PRO A 47 1.28 -9.19 -13.08
C PRO A 47 0.82 -8.46 -14.35
N GLY A 48 1.18 -7.17 -14.45
CA GLY A 48 0.77 -6.33 -15.57
C GLY A 48 -0.64 -5.77 -15.45
N GLY A 49 -1.39 -6.14 -14.42
CA GLY A 49 -2.72 -5.58 -14.19
C GLY A 49 -2.67 -4.10 -13.83
N ALA A 50 -3.72 -3.37 -14.20
CA ALA A 50 -3.84 -1.94 -13.94
C ALA A 50 -5.17 -1.62 -13.29
N PHE A 51 -5.17 -0.62 -12.40
CA PHE A 51 -6.39 -0.14 -11.75
C PHE A 51 -6.20 1.29 -11.28
N VAL A 52 -7.30 1.97 -10.98
CA VAL A 52 -7.28 3.34 -10.46
C VAL A 52 -7.82 3.33 -9.03
N GLN A 53 -7.02 3.82 -8.12
CA GLN A 53 -7.38 3.95 -6.71
C GLN A 53 -7.65 5.42 -6.38
N ARG A 54 -8.75 5.68 -5.69
CA ARG A 54 -8.99 6.99 -5.07
C ARG A 54 -8.40 6.99 -3.68
N VAL A 55 -7.58 8.00 -3.42
CA VAL A 55 -6.89 8.17 -2.14
C VAL A 55 -7.16 9.56 -1.59
N ARG A 56 -6.91 9.72 -0.30
CA ARG A 56 -6.92 11.04 0.34
C ARG A 56 -5.60 11.22 1.07
N VAL A 57 -4.83 12.20 0.62
CA VAL A 57 -3.51 12.51 1.17
C VAL A 57 -3.38 14.02 1.27
N LEU A 58 -2.80 14.53 2.38
CA LEU A 58 -2.71 15.96 2.68
C LEU A 58 -4.08 16.65 2.60
N ASN A 59 -5.10 15.94 3.08
CA ASN A 59 -6.49 16.40 3.07
C ASN A 59 -7.04 16.70 1.67
N MET A 60 -6.45 16.09 0.64
CA MET A 60 -6.87 16.27 -0.76
C MET A 60 -7.17 14.91 -1.39
N PRO A 61 -8.31 14.79 -2.10
CA PRO A 61 -8.58 13.58 -2.86
C PRO A 61 -7.72 13.54 -4.12
N ALA A 62 -7.29 12.35 -4.49
CA ALA A 62 -6.52 12.15 -5.70
C ALA A 62 -6.77 10.75 -6.26
N ASP A 63 -6.64 10.62 -7.57
CA ASP A 63 -6.68 9.32 -8.24
C ASP A 63 -5.26 8.90 -8.59
N VAL A 64 -4.90 7.67 -8.25
CA VAL A 64 -3.62 7.07 -8.59
C VAL A 64 -3.86 5.92 -9.55
N ARG A 65 -3.18 5.97 -10.69
CA ARG A 65 -3.19 4.85 -11.64
C ARG A 65 -2.05 3.92 -11.32
N TRP A 66 -2.39 2.72 -10.89
CA TRP A 66 -1.43 1.71 -10.50
C TRP A 66 -1.25 0.64 -11.55
N ASN A 67 -0.02 0.13 -11.68
CA ASN A 67 0.31 -1.09 -12.41
C ASN A 67 0.98 -2.06 -11.45
N VAL A 68 0.59 -3.33 -11.52
CA VAL A 68 1.23 -4.40 -10.75
C VAL A 68 2.51 -4.80 -11.47
N VAL A 69 3.66 -4.46 -10.89
CA VAL A 69 4.97 -4.73 -11.50
C VAL A 69 5.70 -5.90 -10.86
N GLY A 70 5.29 -6.32 -9.66
CA GLY A 70 5.85 -7.48 -8.99
C GLY A 70 4.79 -8.17 -8.16
N LEU A 71 4.69 -9.48 -8.29
CA LEU A 71 3.74 -10.29 -7.54
C LEU A 71 4.33 -11.66 -7.29
N GLN A 72 4.75 -11.90 -6.05
CA GLN A 72 5.28 -13.17 -5.59
C GLN A 72 4.51 -13.61 -4.34
N ALA A 73 3.48 -14.41 -4.52
CA ALA A 73 2.72 -14.92 -3.38
C ALA A 73 3.57 -15.94 -2.60
N PRO A 74 3.56 -15.93 -1.28
CA PRO A 74 2.87 -15.00 -0.38
C PRO A 74 3.78 -13.92 0.19
N VAL A 75 4.82 -13.48 -0.51
CA VAL A 75 5.90 -12.69 0.07
C VAL A 75 6.01 -11.25 -0.44
N ARG A 76 5.49 -10.94 -1.64
CA ARG A 76 5.76 -9.62 -2.20
C ARG A 76 4.69 -9.13 -3.17
N LEU A 77 4.32 -7.86 -3.01
CA LEU A 77 3.47 -7.12 -3.94
C LEU A 77 4.14 -5.77 -4.22
N GLU A 78 4.40 -5.47 -5.49
CA GLU A 78 4.97 -4.21 -5.93
C GLU A 78 4.06 -3.53 -6.93
N LEU A 79 3.81 -2.24 -6.68
CA LEU A 79 2.98 -1.40 -7.54
C LEU A 79 3.75 -0.17 -7.95
N GLU A 80 3.63 0.22 -9.21
CA GLU A 80 4.10 1.51 -9.70
C GLU A 80 2.89 2.33 -10.15
N GLY A 81 2.89 3.61 -9.83
CA GLY A 81 1.74 4.44 -10.07
C GLY A 81 2.06 5.84 -10.55
N ALA A 82 1.03 6.48 -11.09
CA ALA A 82 1.05 7.87 -11.50
C ALA A 82 -0.10 8.61 -10.81
N GLY A 83 0.25 9.65 -10.07
CA GLY A 83 -0.70 10.52 -9.39
C GLY A 83 -0.86 11.84 -10.13
N PRO A 84 -1.54 12.80 -9.50
CA PRO A 84 -1.72 14.14 -10.09
C PRO A 84 -0.41 14.91 -10.15
N MET A 85 -0.35 15.92 -11.01
CA MET A 85 0.79 16.85 -11.14
C MET A 85 2.12 16.17 -11.46
N GLY A 86 2.09 15.07 -12.21
CA GLY A 86 3.29 14.36 -12.61
C GLY A 86 3.98 13.59 -11.49
N ILE A 87 3.30 13.36 -10.38
CA ILE A 87 3.87 12.58 -9.27
C ILE A 87 3.94 11.11 -9.67
N ALA A 88 5.12 10.51 -9.54
CA ALA A 88 5.32 9.08 -9.70
C ALA A 88 5.36 8.43 -8.31
N LEU A 89 4.67 7.30 -8.16
CA LEU A 89 4.57 6.58 -6.91
C LEU A 89 5.06 5.15 -7.07
N ARG A 90 5.57 4.61 -5.97
CA ARG A 90 5.87 3.19 -5.86
C ARG A 90 5.41 2.70 -4.50
N ALA A 91 4.70 1.60 -4.48
CA ALA A 91 4.26 0.94 -3.25
C ALA A 91 4.78 -0.49 -3.24
N GLU A 92 5.35 -0.91 -2.12
CA GLU A 92 5.82 -2.27 -1.93
C GLU A 92 5.32 -2.81 -0.60
N TYR A 93 4.85 -4.05 -0.62
CA TYR A 93 4.54 -4.81 0.58
C TYR A 93 5.33 -6.10 0.54
N GLY A 94 6.09 -6.34 1.61
CA GLY A 94 6.86 -7.56 1.77
C GLY A 94 6.42 -8.32 3.02
N ILE A 95 6.42 -9.64 2.95
CA ILE A 95 6.09 -10.51 4.08
C ILE A 95 7.25 -11.46 4.29
N GLU A 96 7.86 -11.42 5.48
CA GLU A 96 8.94 -12.30 5.86
C GLU A 96 8.49 -13.21 6.99
N GLN A 97 8.74 -14.51 6.85
CA GLN A 97 8.39 -15.46 7.89
C GLN A 97 9.37 -15.34 9.07
N LYS A 98 8.82 -15.26 10.28
CA LYS A 98 9.58 -15.19 11.53
C LYS A 98 9.06 -16.27 12.48
N GLY A 99 9.57 -17.49 12.34
CA GLY A 99 9.05 -18.64 13.09
C GLY A 99 7.61 -18.93 12.66
N SER A 100 6.69 -18.90 13.61
CA SER A 100 5.25 -19.05 13.33
C SER A 100 4.55 -17.74 13.00
N LYS A 101 5.29 -16.62 13.01
CA LYS A 101 4.76 -15.28 12.78
C LYS A 101 5.27 -14.70 11.46
N SER A 102 4.78 -13.52 11.11
CA SER A 102 5.22 -12.79 9.92
C SER A 102 5.65 -11.39 10.30
N MET A 103 6.64 -10.86 9.58
CA MET A 103 6.97 -9.44 9.61
C MET A 103 6.55 -8.84 8.28
N VAL A 104 5.68 -7.84 8.33
CA VAL A 104 5.19 -7.14 7.14
C VAL A 104 5.91 -5.80 7.04
N THR A 105 6.44 -5.52 5.86
CA THR A 105 7.05 -4.24 5.55
C THR A 105 6.21 -3.55 4.49
N GLY A 106 5.80 -2.31 4.77
CA GLY A 106 5.16 -1.45 3.79
C GLY A 106 6.10 -0.31 3.44
N ARG A 107 6.24 -0.01 2.16
CA ARG A 107 7.09 1.08 1.70
C ARG A 107 6.37 1.87 0.61
N MET A 108 6.45 3.20 0.71
CA MET A 108 5.94 4.09 -0.34
C MET A 108 7.00 5.11 -0.71
N GLU A 109 7.15 5.35 -2.01
CA GLU A 109 8.04 6.36 -2.57
C GLU A 109 7.26 7.30 -3.46
N PHE A 110 7.63 8.59 -3.41
CA PHE A 110 7.02 9.65 -4.20
C PHE A 110 8.10 10.45 -4.89
N LYS A 111 7.96 10.67 -6.20
CA LYS A 111 8.90 11.44 -7.01
C LYS A 111 8.16 12.47 -7.84
N GLY A 112 8.83 13.58 -8.14
CA GLY A 112 8.31 14.62 -8.99
C GLY A 112 8.55 16.00 -8.41
N ALA A 113 8.45 17.04 -9.26
CA ALA A 113 8.72 18.42 -8.83
C ALA A 113 7.77 18.86 -7.71
N ALA A 114 6.49 18.47 -7.78
CA ALA A 114 5.50 18.83 -6.77
C ALA A 114 5.84 18.25 -5.40
N VAL A 115 6.50 17.09 -5.35
CA VAL A 115 6.89 16.43 -4.08
C VAL A 115 7.97 17.22 -3.35
N MET A 116 8.83 17.93 -4.07
CA MET A 116 9.92 18.70 -3.46
C MET A 116 9.40 19.80 -2.54
N MET A 117 8.20 20.31 -2.78
CA MET A 117 7.62 21.38 -1.99
C MET A 117 6.93 20.89 -0.72
N VAL A 118 6.47 19.63 -0.71
CA VAL A 118 5.67 19.07 0.39
C VAL A 118 6.26 17.76 0.96
N GLY A 119 7.50 17.45 0.61
CA GLY A 119 8.14 16.20 0.97
C GLY A 119 8.06 15.84 2.47
N PRO A 120 8.49 16.74 3.38
CA PRO A 120 8.44 16.44 4.81
C PRO A 120 7.03 16.20 5.34
N GLN A 121 6.05 17.00 4.93
CA GLN A 121 4.65 16.83 5.32
C GLN A 121 4.09 15.53 4.76
N LEU A 122 4.43 15.22 3.50
CA LEU A 122 4.00 14.00 2.84
C LEU A 122 4.56 12.76 3.55
N GLU A 123 5.84 12.78 3.90
CA GLU A 123 6.46 11.66 4.63
C GLU A 123 5.82 11.45 5.99
N THR A 124 5.52 12.53 6.72
CA THR A 124 4.88 12.44 8.02
C THR A 124 3.48 11.84 7.91
N GLU A 125 2.66 12.37 7.01
CA GLU A 125 1.27 11.93 6.88
C GLU A 125 1.18 10.51 6.33
N VAL A 126 1.92 10.21 5.28
CA VAL A 126 1.92 8.86 4.68
C VAL A 126 2.52 7.85 5.65
N GLY A 127 3.55 8.22 6.40
CA GLY A 127 4.12 7.37 7.44
C GLY A 127 3.10 7.02 8.51
N ASN A 128 2.33 8.00 8.98
CA ASN A 128 1.27 7.77 9.96
C ASN A 128 0.16 6.88 9.37
N SER A 129 -0.25 7.15 8.14
CA SER A 129 -1.27 6.34 7.45
C SER A 129 -0.82 4.91 7.24
N LEU A 130 0.44 4.72 6.87
CA LEU A 130 0.99 3.38 6.64
C LEU A 130 1.09 2.59 7.95
N ARG A 131 1.52 3.23 9.04
CA ARG A 131 1.51 2.60 10.37
C ARG A 131 0.10 2.19 10.80
N GLY A 132 -0.86 3.07 10.62
CA GLY A 132 -2.26 2.78 10.92
C GLY A 132 -2.81 1.67 10.03
N SER A 133 -2.45 1.65 8.76
CA SER A 133 -2.85 0.59 7.83
C SER A 133 -2.32 -0.77 8.26
N LEU A 134 -1.04 -0.86 8.61
CA LEU A 134 -0.47 -2.14 9.05
C LEU A 134 -1.05 -2.59 10.40
N ALA A 135 -1.41 -1.67 11.28
CA ALA A 135 -2.09 -2.00 12.54
C ALA A 135 -3.49 -2.59 12.28
N LYS A 136 -4.22 -2.02 11.31
CA LYS A 136 -5.53 -2.55 10.92
C LYS A 136 -5.40 -3.90 10.22
N LEU A 137 -4.40 -4.07 9.36
CA LEU A 137 -4.11 -5.35 8.71
C LEU A 137 -3.84 -6.43 9.77
N LYS A 138 -3.02 -6.10 10.77
CA LYS A 138 -2.74 -7.00 11.90
C LYS A 138 -4.03 -7.42 12.60
N ALA A 139 -4.90 -6.47 12.91
CA ALA A 139 -6.16 -6.75 13.60
C ALA A 139 -7.06 -7.67 12.76
N LEU A 140 -7.14 -7.45 11.45
CA LEU A 140 -7.94 -8.29 10.56
C LEU A 140 -7.41 -9.72 10.49
N VAL A 141 -6.10 -9.88 10.39
CA VAL A 141 -5.47 -11.19 10.22
C VAL A 141 -5.50 -12.00 11.53
N GLU A 142 -5.30 -11.34 12.67
CA GLU A 142 -5.26 -12.00 13.99
C GLU A 142 -6.63 -12.23 14.60
N ALA A 143 -7.67 -11.72 13.98
CA ALA A 143 -9.04 -11.88 14.49
C ALA A 143 -9.52 -13.33 14.47
#